data_cec72ad85916bb86f88640cff11dc63b
#
_entry.id   cec72ad85916bb86f88640cff11dc63b
#
_cell.length_a   1.000
_cell.length_b   1.000
_cell.length_c   1.000
_cell.angle_alpha   90.00
_cell.angle_beta   90.00
_cell.angle_gamma   90.00
#
_symmetry.space_group_name_H-M   'P 1'
#
loop_
_entity.id
_entity.type
_entity.pdbx_description
1 polymer ?
#
loop_
_entity_poly.entity_id
_entity_poly.type
_entity_poly.pdbx_seq_one_letter_code
_entity_poly.pdbx_strand_id
1 'polypeptide(L)'
;MILTNQDVIVGEIKGLNKNVLSIETAYSDKDFKIEWSKIKRIKTKQEFSINLVNGKRFNGQLVSTQADSVRKINIVKNKDTLAQVDRAAIVFLDVVKTNFWSRLSASVGLGYNYTKAKNLQQFSVRSTLGYKATRWSIDGSYNDIRSYQDDVENVSRIDANLGYQYSIKKDWFLTADVSWLSNTAQNLDLRTLGKVGVGKFIIRTNKMYWGSQVGASYNNESYDVIEGTTSKNSAEAFLGSELNLYNVGDINLLTKVAFYPSLTESERMRIDYSLDLKYDLPFNFYINLGLGLNYDNRPVKNGSETDYVFQSILGWEW
;
A
#
# COMPACT_ATOMS: atom_id res chain seq x y z
N MET A 1 -11.65 8.04 -25.51
CA MET A 1 -10.18 8.19 -25.35
C MET A 1 -9.51 7.76 -26.64
N ILE A 2 -8.43 8.43 -27.05
CA ILE A 2 -7.65 8.08 -28.26
C ILE A 2 -6.22 7.82 -27.82
N LEU A 3 -5.67 6.70 -28.23
CA LEU A 3 -4.29 6.29 -27.95
C LEU A 3 -3.31 6.88 -28.97
N THR A 4 -2.00 6.76 -28.70
CA THR A 4 -0.94 7.23 -29.59
C THR A 4 -0.88 6.49 -30.92
N ASN A 5 -1.31 5.23 -30.97
CA ASN A 5 -1.49 4.41 -32.15
C ASN A 5 -2.80 4.66 -32.92
N GLN A 6 -3.58 5.68 -32.50
CA GLN A 6 -4.87 6.11 -33.04
C GLN A 6 -6.08 5.23 -32.63
N ASP A 7 -5.91 4.17 -31.86
CA ASP A 7 -7.03 3.37 -31.37
C ASP A 7 -7.97 4.22 -30.53
N VAL A 8 -9.26 3.97 -30.67
CA VAL A 8 -10.29 4.65 -29.91
C VAL A 8 -10.90 3.68 -28.90
N ILE A 9 -10.80 4.02 -27.63
CA ILE A 9 -11.40 3.23 -26.56
C ILE A 9 -12.54 4.04 -25.94
N VAL A 10 -13.71 3.42 -25.89
CA VAL A 10 -14.90 3.97 -25.23
C VAL A 10 -15.21 3.12 -24.01
N GLY A 11 -15.34 3.75 -22.86
CA GLY A 11 -15.57 3.05 -21.60
C GLY A 11 -15.62 4.00 -20.42
N GLU A 12 -15.79 3.44 -19.25
CA GLU A 12 -15.80 4.14 -17.96
C GLU A 12 -14.42 4.13 -17.33
N ILE A 13 -13.81 5.31 -17.16
CA ILE A 13 -12.52 5.41 -16.48
C ILE A 13 -12.73 5.19 -14.99
N LYS A 14 -12.03 4.21 -14.42
CA LYS A 14 -12.06 3.88 -12.98
C LYS A 14 -11.05 4.69 -12.19
N GLY A 15 -9.94 5.09 -12.81
CA GLY A 15 -8.93 5.91 -12.16
C GLY A 15 -7.58 5.91 -12.88
N LEU A 16 -6.67 6.72 -12.37
CA LEU A 16 -5.25 6.74 -12.73
C LEU A 16 -4.41 6.61 -11.48
N ASN A 17 -3.55 5.64 -11.44
CA ASN A 17 -2.60 5.45 -10.36
C ASN A 17 -1.30 4.85 -10.92
N LYS A 18 -0.14 5.28 -10.41
CA LYS A 18 1.17 4.77 -10.82
C LYS A 18 1.34 4.72 -12.34
N ASN A 19 0.96 5.78 -13.04
CA ASN A 19 1.02 5.92 -14.50
C ASN A 19 0.11 4.96 -15.30
N VAL A 20 -0.77 4.21 -14.65
CA VAL A 20 -1.71 3.29 -15.29
C VAL A 20 -3.14 3.81 -15.12
N LEU A 21 -3.83 4.00 -16.23
CA LEU A 21 -5.25 4.32 -16.27
C LEU A 21 -6.04 3.02 -16.42
N SER A 22 -7.00 2.80 -15.52
CA SER A 22 -7.96 1.69 -15.60
C SER A 22 -9.24 2.16 -16.25
N ILE A 23 -9.74 1.41 -17.22
CA ILE A 23 -10.99 1.69 -17.96
C ILE A 23 -11.80 0.40 -18.14
N GLU A 24 -13.03 0.43 -17.68
CA GLU A 24 -14.03 -0.61 -17.94
C GLU A 24 -14.68 -0.35 -19.30
N THR A 25 -14.86 -1.40 -20.08
CA THR A 25 -15.53 -1.34 -21.40
C THR A 25 -16.67 -2.34 -21.47
N ALA A 26 -17.66 -2.07 -22.31
CA ALA A 26 -18.81 -2.95 -22.49
C ALA A 26 -18.48 -4.29 -23.17
N TYR A 27 -17.29 -4.45 -23.66
CA TYR A 27 -16.84 -5.63 -24.43
C TYR A 27 -15.70 -6.41 -23.76
N SER A 28 -15.43 -6.16 -22.47
CA SER A 28 -14.42 -6.88 -21.70
C SER A 28 -14.90 -7.09 -20.26
N ASP A 29 -14.73 -8.29 -19.74
CA ASP A 29 -15.03 -8.65 -18.34
C ASP A 29 -14.01 -8.09 -17.35
N LYS A 30 -12.85 -7.62 -17.86
CA LYS A 30 -11.79 -7.04 -17.04
C LYS A 30 -11.51 -5.61 -17.51
N ASP A 31 -11.11 -4.76 -16.56
CA ASP A 31 -10.63 -3.42 -16.85
C ASP A 31 -9.36 -3.46 -17.69
N PHE A 32 -9.33 -2.67 -18.77
CA PHE A 32 -8.08 -2.42 -19.47
C PHE A 32 -7.18 -1.52 -18.65
N LYS A 33 -5.92 -1.90 -18.56
CA LYS A 33 -4.86 -1.13 -17.94
C LYS A 33 -4.01 -0.47 -19.02
N ILE A 34 -4.08 0.84 -19.11
CA ILE A 34 -3.45 1.61 -20.18
C ILE A 34 -2.43 2.56 -19.57
N GLU A 35 -1.20 2.49 -20.06
CA GLU A 35 -0.19 3.45 -19.67
C GLU A 35 -0.63 4.89 -19.98
N TRP A 36 -0.54 5.77 -18.99
CA TRP A 36 -0.92 7.17 -19.14
C TRP A 36 -0.17 7.87 -20.27
N SER A 37 1.08 7.48 -20.49
CA SER A 37 1.95 7.98 -21.58
C SER A 37 1.43 7.64 -22.99
N LYS A 38 0.67 6.56 -23.15
CA LYS A 38 0.12 6.11 -24.43
C LYS A 38 -1.20 6.77 -24.81
N ILE A 39 -1.76 7.61 -23.93
CA ILE A 39 -3.00 8.32 -24.20
C ILE A 39 -2.71 9.62 -24.95
N LYS A 40 -3.22 9.73 -26.18
CA LYS A 40 -3.09 10.91 -27.02
C LYS A 40 -4.14 11.98 -26.69
N ARG A 41 -5.40 11.57 -26.56
CA ARG A 41 -6.54 12.45 -26.23
C ARG A 41 -7.48 11.77 -25.25
N ILE A 42 -8.03 12.55 -24.33
CA ILE A 42 -9.01 12.10 -23.36
C ILE A 42 -10.16 13.09 -23.27
N LYS A 43 -11.37 12.58 -23.20
CA LYS A 43 -12.58 13.35 -22.86
C LYS A 43 -13.42 12.50 -21.92
N THR A 44 -13.72 13.03 -20.73
CA THR A 44 -14.51 12.32 -19.73
C THR A 44 -15.88 12.97 -19.57
N LYS A 45 -16.87 12.15 -19.21
CA LYS A 45 -18.22 12.63 -18.85
C LYS A 45 -18.38 12.79 -17.34
N GLN A 46 -17.67 11.96 -16.57
CA GLN A 46 -17.71 11.99 -15.11
C GLN A 46 -16.61 12.89 -14.53
N GLU A 47 -16.83 13.38 -13.33
CA GLU A 47 -15.86 14.19 -12.59
C GLU A 47 -14.86 13.31 -11.83
N PHE A 48 -13.62 13.77 -11.77
CA PHE A 48 -12.53 13.14 -11.05
C PHE A 48 -11.94 14.09 -10.00
N SER A 49 -11.49 13.54 -8.90
CA SER A 49 -10.49 14.18 -8.05
C SER A 49 -9.13 14.01 -8.73
N ILE A 50 -8.52 15.10 -9.13
CA ILE A 50 -7.32 15.18 -9.95
C ILE A 50 -6.19 15.72 -9.09
N ASN A 51 -5.12 14.92 -8.89
CA ASN A 51 -3.94 15.39 -8.18
C ASN A 51 -2.81 15.66 -9.18
N LEU A 52 -2.18 16.80 -9.03
CA LEU A 52 -1.02 17.18 -9.83
C LEU A 52 0.29 16.94 -9.10
N VAL A 53 1.38 16.83 -9.86
CA VAL A 53 2.76 16.65 -9.38
C VAL A 53 3.20 17.72 -8.36
N ASN A 54 2.61 18.92 -8.42
CA ASN A 54 2.89 20.02 -7.48
C ASN A 54 1.96 20.05 -6.25
N GLY A 55 1.23 18.95 -6.00
CA GLY A 55 0.31 18.79 -4.88
C GLY A 55 -1.02 19.56 -5.00
N LYS A 56 -1.24 20.28 -6.10
CA LYS A 56 -2.56 20.91 -6.36
C LYS A 56 -3.60 19.85 -6.67
N ARG A 57 -4.82 20.09 -6.21
CA ARG A 57 -5.97 19.21 -6.43
C ARG A 57 -7.11 19.98 -7.07
N PHE A 58 -7.74 19.35 -8.03
CA PHE A 58 -8.93 19.84 -8.70
C PHE A 58 -10.02 18.77 -8.72
N ASN A 59 -11.27 19.18 -8.77
CA ASN A 59 -12.38 18.31 -9.05
C ASN A 59 -13.01 18.75 -10.38
N GLY A 60 -13.05 17.85 -11.36
CA GLY A 60 -13.57 18.19 -12.68
C GLY A 60 -13.41 17.07 -13.70
N GLN A 61 -13.84 17.35 -14.90
CA GLN A 61 -13.71 16.51 -16.08
C GLN A 61 -12.40 16.79 -16.80
N LEU A 62 -11.91 15.79 -17.53
CA LEU A 62 -10.73 15.93 -18.38
C LEU A 62 -11.14 16.11 -19.83
N VAL A 63 -10.65 17.14 -20.48
CA VAL A 63 -10.90 17.43 -21.89
C VAL A 63 -9.60 17.82 -22.57
N SER A 64 -9.10 16.96 -23.48
CA SER A 64 -7.96 17.30 -24.32
C SER A 64 -8.36 18.36 -25.35
N THR A 65 -7.53 19.39 -25.51
CA THR A 65 -7.69 20.44 -26.51
C THR A 65 -7.43 19.89 -27.92
N GLN A 66 -8.15 20.35 -28.93
CA GLN A 66 -7.89 19.97 -30.33
C GLN A 66 -6.70 20.69 -30.94
N ALA A 67 -6.31 21.84 -30.38
CA ALA A 67 -5.22 22.67 -30.89
C ALA A 67 -3.88 22.19 -30.36
N ASP A 68 -3.07 21.70 -31.25
CA ASP A 68 -1.61 21.70 -31.35
C ASP A 68 -0.69 21.07 -30.30
N SER A 69 -1.10 20.77 -29.10
CA SER A 69 -0.20 20.00 -28.24
C SER A 69 -0.91 18.80 -27.65
N VAL A 70 -0.52 17.65 -28.15
CA VAL A 70 -0.90 16.28 -27.69
C VAL A 70 -0.69 16.08 -26.18
N ARG A 71 -0.17 17.10 -25.48
CA ARG A 71 0.23 17.00 -24.08
C ARG A 71 -0.64 17.79 -23.10
N LYS A 72 -1.48 18.75 -23.55
CA LYS A 72 -2.27 19.59 -22.65
C LYS A 72 -3.69 19.06 -22.46
N ILE A 73 -4.14 19.08 -21.21
CA ILE A 73 -5.47 18.66 -20.77
C ILE A 73 -6.10 19.81 -20.00
N ASN A 74 -7.30 20.19 -20.39
CA ASN A 74 -8.13 21.13 -19.63
C ASN A 74 -8.89 20.36 -18.54
N ILE A 75 -8.84 20.87 -17.33
CA ILE A 75 -9.68 20.44 -16.22
C ILE A 75 -10.91 21.36 -16.23
N VAL A 76 -12.08 20.76 -16.48
CA VAL A 76 -13.33 21.51 -16.71
C VAL A 76 -14.33 21.14 -15.63
N LYS A 77 -15.05 22.13 -15.09
CA LYS A 77 -16.18 21.93 -14.19
C LYS A 77 -17.30 22.90 -14.53
N ASN A 78 -18.53 22.41 -14.66
CA ASN A 78 -19.71 23.21 -15.04
C ASN A 78 -19.48 24.05 -16.31
N LYS A 79 -18.76 23.50 -17.31
CA LYS A 79 -18.33 24.16 -18.57
C LYS A 79 -17.20 25.17 -18.43
N ASP A 80 -16.78 25.54 -17.22
CA ASP A 80 -15.66 26.43 -17.00
C ASP A 80 -14.33 25.66 -16.93
N THR A 81 -13.30 26.21 -17.57
CA THR A 81 -11.94 25.65 -17.48
C THR A 81 -11.27 26.14 -16.21
N LEU A 82 -11.11 25.23 -15.24
CA LEU A 82 -10.44 25.51 -13.97
C LEU A 82 -8.93 25.63 -14.12
N ALA A 83 -8.33 24.82 -14.98
CA ALA A 83 -6.90 24.81 -15.25
C ALA A 83 -6.60 24.11 -16.58
N GLN A 84 -5.50 24.52 -17.21
CA GLN A 84 -4.86 23.78 -18.30
C GLN A 84 -3.52 23.28 -17.81
N VAL A 85 -3.31 21.97 -17.93
CA VAL A 85 -2.14 21.30 -17.37
C VAL A 85 -1.51 20.35 -18.39
N ASP A 86 -0.23 20.08 -18.25
CA ASP A 86 0.42 19.02 -19.01
C ASP A 86 -0.09 17.65 -18.55
N ARG A 87 -0.27 16.72 -19.47
CA ARG A 87 -0.68 15.36 -19.17
C ARG A 87 0.23 14.72 -18.10
N ALA A 88 1.55 14.93 -18.21
CA ALA A 88 2.52 14.40 -17.26
C ALA A 88 2.40 14.99 -15.85
N ALA A 89 1.79 16.16 -15.72
CA ALA A 89 1.55 16.77 -14.42
C ALA A 89 0.39 16.09 -13.63
N ILE A 90 -0.48 15.35 -14.31
CA ILE A 90 -1.56 14.60 -13.65
C ILE A 90 -0.97 13.27 -13.17
N VAL A 91 -0.90 13.08 -11.86
CA VAL A 91 -0.30 11.88 -11.23
C VAL A 91 -1.33 10.92 -10.65
N PHE A 92 -2.55 11.39 -10.42
CA PHE A 92 -3.60 10.59 -9.83
C PHE A 92 -4.98 11.10 -10.27
N LEU A 93 -5.86 10.17 -10.64
CA LEU A 93 -7.27 10.40 -10.86
C LEU A 93 -8.07 9.41 -10.03
N ASP A 94 -9.05 9.90 -9.33
CA ASP A 94 -10.04 9.07 -8.65
C ASP A 94 -11.43 9.58 -9.02
N VAL A 95 -12.33 8.67 -9.35
CA VAL A 95 -13.70 9.04 -9.65
C VAL A 95 -14.31 9.69 -8.42
N VAL A 96 -14.99 10.83 -8.61
CA VAL A 96 -15.77 11.45 -7.53
C VAL A 96 -16.98 10.56 -7.27
N LYS A 97 -16.75 9.53 -6.48
CA LYS A 97 -17.77 8.55 -6.11
C LYS A 97 -18.72 9.16 -5.10
N THR A 98 -20.00 9.12 -5.41
CA THR A 98 -21.02 9.79 -4.60
C THR A 98 -21.67 8.87 -3.58
N ASN A 99 -21.66 7.53 -3.81
CA ASN A 99 -22.29 6.60 -2.91
C ASN A 99 -21.29 5.77 -2.07
N PHE A 100 -21.76 5.32 -0.91
CA PHE A 100 -20.96 4.59 0.07
C PHE A 100 -20.33 3.31 -0.50
N TRP A 101 -21.12 2.49 -1.15
CA TRP A 101 -20.71 1.18 -1.66
C TRP A 101 -19.60 1.25 -2.70
N SER A 102 -19.61 2.27 -3.55
CA SER A 102 -18.56 2.45 -4.55
C SER A 102 -17.21 2.84 -3.98
N ARG A 103 -17.17 3.26 -2.70
CA ARG A 103 -15.94 3.63 -1.97
C ARG A 103 -15.40 2.50 -1.11
N LEU A 104 -16.19 1.44 -0.94
CA LEU A 104 -15.84 0.27 -0.15
C LEU A 104 -15.09 -0.74 -1.01
N SER A 105 -14.08 -1.35 -0.45
CA SER A 105 -13.40 -2.52 -1.00
C SER A 105 -13.30 -3.58 0.09
N ALA A 106 -13.55 -4.83 -0.24
CA ALA A 106 -13.45 -5.93 0.69
C ALA A 106 -12.92 -7.17 -0.03
N SER A 107 -12.11 -7.95 0.64
CA SER A 107 -11.66 -9.26 0.17
C SER A 107 -11.61 -10.25 1.32
N VAL A 108 -11.91 -11.50 1.04
CA VAL A 108 -11.73 -12.62 1.95
C VAL A 108 -11.09 -13.76 1.18
N GLY A 109 -10.02 -14.31 1.71
CA GLY A 109 -9.32 -15.47 1.18
C GLY A 109 -9.20 -16.56 2.25
N LEU A 110 -9.40 -17.79 1.86
CA LEU A 110 -9.21 -18.97 2.71
C LEU A 110 -8.12 -19.84 2.07
N GLY A 111 -7.19 -20.31 2.87
CA GLY A 111 -6.14 -21.21 2.44
C GLY A 111 -6.09 -22.45 3.31
N TYR A 112 -5.86 -23.61 2.70
CA TYR A 112 -5.63 -24.86 3.40
C TYR A 112 -4.48 -25.60 2.73
N ASN A 113 -3.46 -25.94 3.52
CA ASN A 113 -2.33 -26.75 3.10
C ASN A 113 -2.29 -28.03 3.93
N TYR A 114 -2.09 -29.17 3.28
CA TYR A 114 -1.91 -30.46 3.93
C TYR A 114 -0.62 -31.11 3.42
N THR A 115 0.23 -31.51 4.35
CA THR A 115 1.44 -32.28 4.05
C THR A 115 1.42 -33.57 4.82
N LYS A 116 1.40 -34.71 4.13
CA LYS A 116 1.31 -36.06 4.74
C LYS A 116 2.47 -36.32 5.70
N ALA A 117 3.66 -35.77 5.44
CA ALA A 117 4.78 -35.91 6.36
C ALA A 117 4.45 -35.23 7.68
N LYS A 118 4.36 -36.01 8.77
CA LYS A 118 3.97 -35.59 10.13
C LYS A 118 2.56 -34.96 10.21
N ASN A 119 1.66 -35.26 9.27
CA ASN A 119 0.28 -34.77 9.23
C ASN A 119 0.17 -33.24 9.39
N LEU A 120 1.10 -32.49 8.83
CA LEU A 120 1.07 -31.04 8.92
C LEU A 120 -0.16 -30.49 8.17
N GLN A 121 -1.02 -29.84 8.93
CA GLN A 121 -2.20 -29.15 8.45
C GLN A 121 -2.01 -27.65 8.73
N GLN A 122 -2.18 -26.82 7.73
CA GLN A 122 -2.15 -25.38 7.91
C GLN A 122 -3.41 -24.77 7.33
N PHE A 123 -4.13 -24.04 8.16
CA PHE A 123 -5.30 -23.28 7.78
C PHE A 123 -4.97 -21.80 7.84
N SER A 124 -5.41 -21.02 6.85
CA SER A 124 -5.22 -19.58 6.84
C SER A 124 -6.48 -18.84 6.40
N VAL A 125 -6.77 -17.75 7.08
CA VAL A 125 -7.81 -16.79 6.71
C VAL A 125 -7.13 -15.45 6.48
N ARG A 126 -7.40 -14.81 5.36
CA ARG A 126 -6.95 -13.45 5.09
C ARG A 126 -8.13 -12.61 4.64
N SER A 127 -8.33 -11.47 5.30
CA SER A 127 -9.36 -10.52 4.90
C SER A 127 -8.82 -9.10 4.88
N THR A 128 -9.36 -8.29 3.98
CA THR A 128 -9.09 -6.86 3.92
C THR A 128 -10.40 -6.10 3.78
N LEU A 129 -10.45 -4.92 4.35
CA LEU A 129 -11.55 -3.99 4.26
C LEU A 129 -10.98 -2.59 4.05
N GLY A 130 -11.41 -1.89 3.03
CA GLY A 130 -10.97 -0.54 2.73
C GLY A 130 -12.14 0.37 2.42
N TYR A 131 -12.08 1.60 2.91
CA TYR A 131 -12.99 2.67 2.53
C TYR A 131 -12.20 3.91 2.15
N LYS A 132 -12.42 4.42 0.93
CA LYS A 132 -11.67 5.54 0.41
C LYS A 132 -12.58 6.71 0.06
N ALA A 133 -12.50 7.76 0.84
CA ALA A 133 -13.14 9.04 0.56
C ALA A 133 -12.17 10.01 -0.16
N THR A 134 -12.64 11.20 -0.51
CA THR A 134 -11.85 12.18 -1.28
C THR A 134 -10.58 12.65 -0.55
N ARG A 135 -10.61 12.73 0.79
CA ARG A 135 -9.49 13.24 1.59
C ARG A 135 -9.00 12.28 2.66
N TRP A 136 -9.70 11.20 2.91
CA TRP A 136 -9.34 10.25 3.93
C TRP A 136 -9.62 8.83 3.47
N SER A 137 -8.90 7.90 4.03
CA SER A 137 -9.13 6.46 3.88
C SER A 137 -9.02 5.76 5.21
N ILE A 138 -9.76 4.68 5.33
CA ILE A 138 -9.59 3.68 6.38
C ILE A 138 -9.31 2.37 5.67
N ASP A 139 -8.33 1.66 6.15
CA ASP A 139 -8.01 0.31 5.70
C ASP A 139 -7.82 -0.61 6.91
N GLY A 140 -8.36 -1.80 6.80
CA GLY A 140 -8.23 -2.84 7.78
C GLY A 140 -7.76 -4.13 7.14
N SER A 141 -6.97 -4.90 7.86
CA SER A 141 -6.57 -6.24 7.47
C SER A 141 -6.61 -7.19 8.65
N TYR A 142 -6.92 -8.43 8.37
CA TYR A 142 -6.90 -9.52 9.32
C TYR A 142 -6.29 -10.76 8.65
N ASN A 143 -5.35 -11.39 9.32
CA ASN A 143 -4.70 -12.59 8.85
C ASN A 143 -4.57 -13.54 10.04
N ASP A 144 -5.10 -14.76 9.90
CA ASP A 144 -5.02 -15.84 10.90
C ASP A 144 -4.40 -17.07 10.24
N ILE A 145 -3.33 -17.57 10.80
CA ILE A 145 -2.62 -18.76 10.35
C ILE A 145 -2.55 -19.72 11.52
N ARG A 146 -3.06 -20.94 11.32
CA ARG A 146 -3.02 -22.02 12.32
C ARG A 146 -2.37 -23.24 11.72
N SER A 147 -1.36 -23.74 12.41
CA SER A 147 -0.61 -24.94 12.00
C SER A 147 -0.73 -26.02 13.06
N TYR A 148 -1.12 -27.19 12.62
CA TYR A 148 -1.27 -28.42 13.43
C TYR A 148 -0.34 -29.46 12.86
N GLN A 149 0.45 -30.09 13.72
CA GLN A 149 1.41 -31.12 13.32
C GLN A 149 1.48 -32.17 14.44
N ASP A 150 1.62 -33.46 14.08
CA ASP A 150 1.80 -34.52 15.05
C ASP A 150 3.10 -34.31 15.84
N ASP A 151 3.04 -34.56 17.15
CA ASP A 151 4.15 -34.49 18.11
C ASP A 151 4.80 -33.09 18.22
N VAL A 152 4.11 -32.03 17.79
CA VAL A 152 4.58 -30.63 17.88
C VAL A 152 3.48 -29.78 18.45
N GLU A 153 3.84 -28.78 19.25
CA GLU A 153 2.91 -27.80 19.78
C GLU A 153 2.23 -27.01 18.63
N ASN A 154 0.93 -26.79 18.75
CA ASN A 154 0.16 -26.08 17.74
C ASN A 154 0.63 -24.62 17.66
N VAL A 155 0.85 -24.14 16.43
CA VAL A 155 1.24 -22.74 16.20
C VAL A 155 0.04 -21.97 15.68
N SER A 156 -0.26 -20.87 16.35
CA SER A 156 -1.26 -19.89 15.92
C SER A 156 -0.62 -18.52 15.81
N ARG A 157 -0.87 -17.85 14.68
CA ARG A 157 -0.47 -16.46 14.47
C ARG A 157 -1.64 -15.65 13.93
N ILE A 158 -1.98 -14.60 14.63
CA ILE A 158 -3.04 -13.65 14.25
C ILE A 158 -2.44 -12.27 14.14
N ASP A 159 -2.57 -11.67 12.95
CA ASP A 159 -2.18 -10.29 12.67
C ASP A 159 -3.45 -9.51 12.30
N ALA A 160 -3.70 -8.38 12.94
CA ALA A 160 -4.75 -7.46 12.55
C ALA A 160 -4.22 -6.03 12.50
N ASN A 161 -4.73 -5.23 11.59
CA ASN A 161 -4.36 -3.83 11.44
C ASN A 161 -5.60 -2.99 11.09
N LEU A 162 -5.64 -1.78 11.63
CA LEU A 162 -6.59 -0.74 11.24
C LEU A 162 -5.83 0.55 11.06
N GLY A 163 -5.80 1.05 9.82
CA GLY A 163 -5.13 2.27 9.41
C GLY A 163 -6.11 3.36 9.02
N TYR A 164 -5.81 4.57 9.40
CA TYR A 164 -6.50 5.78 8.95
C TYR A 164 -5.49 6.77 8.37
N GLN A 165 -5.79 7.31 7.21
CA GLN A 165 -5.00 8.36 6.59
C GLN A 165 -5.88 9.55 6.19
N TYR A 166 -5.47 10.75 6.57
CA TYR A 166 -6.11 12.00 6.17
C TYR A 166 -5.16 12.85 5.32
N SER A 167 -5.55 13.14 4.09
CA SER A 167 -4.77 13.96 3.17
C SER A 167 -5.01 15.45 3.39
N ILE A 168 -3.96 16.20 3.69
CA ILE A 168 -3.96 17.65 3.83
C ILE A 168 -3.58 18.29 2.48
N LYS A 169 -3.46 19.62 2.43
CA LYS A 169 -2.98 20.33 1.24
C LYS A 169 -1.46 20.18 1.07
N LYS A 170 -0.96 20.33 -0.16
CA LYS A 170 0.48 20.30 -0.50
C LYS A 170 1.18 18.99 -0.14
N ASP A 171 0.51 17.86 -0.41
CA ASP A 171 1.02 16.49 -0.20
C ASP A 171 1.33 16.11 1.25
N TRP A 172 0.88 16.89 2.23
CA TRP A 172 0.90 16.50 3.63
C TRP A 172 -0.24 15.52 3.95
N PHE A 173 0.02 14.61 4.86
CA PHE A 173 -0.98 13.67 5.37
C PHE A 173 -0.79 13.39 6.86
N LEU A 174 -1.88 13.02 7.53
CA LEU A 174 -1.88 12.46 8.87
C LEU A 174 -2.15 10.97 8.78
N THR A 175 -1.54 10.20 9.67
CA THR A 175 -1.80 8.78 9.85
C THR A 175 -2.13 8.46 11.29
N ALA A 176 -3.01 7.49 11.46
CA ALA A 176 -3.26 6.84 12.74
C ALA A 176 -3.46 5.35 12.47
N ASP A 177 -2.66 4.51 13.10
CA ASP A 177 -2.68 3.06 12.88
C ASP A 177 -2.75 2.35 14.22
N VAL A 178 -3.53 1.28 14.28
CA VAL A 178 -3.50 0.33 15.39
C VAL A 178 -3.29 -1.06 14.81
N SER A 179 -2.33 -1.79 15.35
CA SER A 179 -2.07 -3.16 14.96
C SER A 179 -2.07 -4.09 16.18
N TRP A 180 -2.51 -5.30 15.96
CA TRP A 180 -2.57 -6.37 16.93
C TRP A 180 -1.84 -7.58 16.37
N LEU A 181 -1.01 -8.20 17.20
CA LEU A 181 -0.29 -9.42 16.86
C LEU A 181 -0.36 -10.39 18.04
N SER A 182 -0.77 -11.63 17.75
CA SER A 182 -0.61 -12.77 18.64
C SER A 182 0.20 -13.85 17.93
N ASN A 183 1.15 -14.48 18.63
CA ASN A 183 2.01 -15.50 18.04
C ASN A 183 2.47 -16.49 19.11
N THR A 184 1.87 -17.67 19.13
CA THR A 184 2.19 -18.71 20.12
C THR A 184 3.64 -19.23 20.00
N ALA A 185 4.21 -19.26 18.78
CA ALA A 185 5.60 -19.66 18.58
C ALA A 185 6.63 -18.72 19.27
N GLN A 186 6.20 -17.50 19.62
CA GLN A 186 7.00 -16.51 20.33
C GLN A 186 6.55 -16.31 21.78
N ASN A 187 5.61 -17.13 22.27
CA ASN A 187 4.93 -16.94 23.55
C ASN A 187 4.31 -15.52 23.68
N LEU A 188 4.01 -14.90 22.55
CA LEU A 188 3.39 -13.58 22.50
C LEU A 188 1.88 -13.76 22.49
N ASP A 189 1.26 -13.52 23.65
CA ASP A 189 -0.19 -13.59 23.81
C ASP A 189 -0.87 -12.46 23.01
N LEU A 190 -0.45 -11.23 23.24
CA LEU A 190 -0.94 -10.07 22.49
C LEU A 190 0.06 -8.93 22.48
N ARG A 191 0.33 -8.39 21.29
CA ARG A 191 0.94 -7.08 21.10
C ARG A 191 -0.10 -6.13 20.53
N THR A 192 -0.28 -4.99 21.15
CA THR A 192 -1.05 -3.87 20.63
C THR A 192 -0.13 -2.69 20.38
N LEU A 193 -0.03 -2.24 19.14
CA LEU A 193 0.80 -1.11 18.74
C LEU A 193 -0.08 -0.02 18.14
N GLY A 194 -0.20 1.11 18.84
CA GLY A 194 -0.83 2.33 18.34
C GLY A 194 0.22 3.29 17.77
N LYS A 195 -0.02 3.87 16.60
CA LYS A 195 0.85 4.88 15.97
C LYS A 195 0.03 6.07 15.49
N VAL A 196 0.58 7.27 15.67
CA VAL A 196 0.04 8.50 15.09
C VAL A 196 1.19 9.30 14.49
N GLY A 197 0.98 9.87 13.32
CA GLY A 197 2.05 10.58 12.64
C GLY A 197 1.58 11.60 11.64
N VAL A 198 2.51 12.45 11.23
CA VAL A 198 2.37 13.38 10.13
C VAL A 198 3.45 13.08 9.10
N GLY A 199 3.06 13.05 7.85
CA GLY A 199 3.96 12.78 6.75
C GLY A 199 3.75 13.73 5.57
N LYS A 200 4.69 13.66 4.65
CA LYS A 200 4.67 14.41 3.41
C LYS A 200 5.21 13.57 2.26
N PHE A 201 4.54 13.58 1.13
CA PHE A 201 5.12 13.12 -0.12
C PHE A 201 6.11 14.20 -0.61
N ILE A 202 7.40 13.87 -0.56
CA ILE A 202 8.51 14.75 -0.96
C ILE A 202 8.59 14.80 -2.48
N ILE A 203 8.46 13.64 -3.11
CA ILE A 203 8.38 13.48 -4.56
C ILE A 203 7.14 12.66 -4.89
N ARG A 204 6.39 13.09 -5.90
CA ARG A 204 5.24 12.35 -6.42
C ARG A 204 5.11 12.59 -7.91
N THR A 205 5.41 11.56 -8.69
CA THR A 205 5.37 11.60 -10.16
C THR A 205 4.65 10.38 -10.70
N ASN A 206 4.52 10.27 -12.02
CA ASN A 206 3.97 9.07 -12.67
C ASN A 206 4.96 7.88 -12.72
N LYS A 207 6.18 8.04 -12.19
CA LYS A 207 7.19 6.99 -12.16
C LYS A 207 7.65 6.62 -10.75
N MET A 208 7.44 7.52 -9.80
CA MET A 208 7.87 7.30 -8.42
C MET A 208 7.10 8.18 -7.44
N TYR A 209 7.01 7.72 -6.22
CA TYR A 209 6.82 8.60 -5.08
C TYR A 209 7.85 8.32 -3.98
N TRP A 210 8.21 9.36 -3.27
CA TRP A 210 8.98 9.30 -2.05
C TRP A 210 8.24 10.08 -0.97
N GLY A 211 7.89 9.41 0.12
CA GLY A 211 7.22 9.98 1.28
C GLY A 211 8.00 9.72 2.54
N SER A 212 7.94 10.66 3.46
CA SER A 212 8.49 10.48 4.80
C SER A 212 7.46 10.92 5.83
N GLN A 213 7.52 10.31 7.00
CA GLN A 213 6.61 10.58 8.11
C GLN A 213 7.34 10.52 9.45
N VAL A 214 6.86 11.28 10.39
CA VAL A 214 7.35 11.31 11.77
C VAL A 214 6.16 11.27 12.71
N GLY A 215 6.33 10.65 13.86
CA GLY A 215 5.24 10.53 14.82
C GLY A 215 5.65 9.85 16.11
N ALA A 216 4.65 9.37 16.83
CA ALA A 216 4.80 8.61 18.05
C ALA A 216 4.05 7.29 17.97
N SER A 217 4.56 6.29 18.65
CA SER A 217 3.93 5.00 18.84
C SER A 217 3.92 4.60 20.31
N TYR A 218 2.91 3.82 20.66
CA TYR A 218 2.80 3.19 21.96
C TYR A 218 2.59 1.70 21.77
N ASN A 219 3.44 0.91 22.38
CA ASN A 219 3.48 -0.53 22.28
C ASN A 219 3.15 -1.14 23.65
N ASN A 220 2.19 -2.07 23.64
CA ASN A 220 1.85 -2.89 24.81
C ASN A 220 1.97 -4.35 24.38
N GLU A 221 2.79 -5.11 25.10
CA GLU A 221 3.06 -6.52 24.84
C GLU A 221 2.73 -7.33 26.09
N SER A 222 1.99 -8.43 25.92
CA SER A 222 1.79 -9.45 26.94
C SER A 222 2.37 -10.78 26.46
N TYR A 223 3.09 -11.45 27.33
CA TYR A 223 3.73 -12.72 27.06
C TYR A 223 3.21 -13.77 28.03
N ASP A 224 2.90 -14.95 27.52
CA ASP A 224 2.63 -16.12 28.34
C ASP A 224 3.95 -16.78 28.73
N VAL A 225 4.22 -16.83 30.01
CA VAL A 225 5.45 -17.42 30.58
C VAL A 225 5.06 -18.43 31.69
N ILE A 226 5.93 -19.42 31.93
CA ILE A 226 5.67 -20.55 32.86
C ILE A 226 5.27 -20.07 34.27
N GLU A 227 5.64 -18.87 34.67
CA GLU A 227 5.34 -18.29 36.00
C GLU A 227 4.23 -17.22 35.99
N GLY A 228 3.47 -17.08 34.87
CA GLY A 228 2.38 -16.11 34.73
C GLY A 228 2.55 -15.18 33.53
N THR A 229 1.67 -14.22 33.37
CA THR A 229 1.73 -13.25 32.27
C THR A 229 2.67 -12.09 32.60
N THR A 230 3.63 -11.81 31.72
CA THR A 230 4.50 -10.64 31.83
C THR A 230 4.08 -9.59 30.81
N SER A 231 3.90 -8.36 31.26
CA SER A 231 3.54 -7.22 30.39
C SER A 231 4.70 -6.26 30.22
N LYS A 232 4.91 -5.77 28.99
CA LYS A 232 5.92 -4.79 28.64
C LYS A 232 5.27 -3.65 27.87
N ASN A 233 5.54 -2.42 28.29
CA ASN A 233 5.03 -1.22 27.63
C ASN A 233 6.20 -0.35 27.18
N SER A 234 6.09 0.21 25.99
CA SER A 234 7.04 1.20 25.50
C SER A 234 6.38 2.31 24.72
N ALA A 235 6.81 3.54 24.96
CA ALA A 235 6.50 4.66 24.09
C ALA A 235 7.74 4.95 23.24
N GLU A 236 7.53 5.18 21.95
CA GLU A 236 8.57 5.38 20.97
C GLU A 236 8.23 6.57 20.08
N ALA A 237 9.23 7.35 19.69
CA ALA A 237 9.10 8.18 18.51
C ALA A 237 9.30 7.30 17.27
N PHE A 238 8.85 7.73 16.10
CA PHE A 238 9.22 7.05 14.86
C PHE A 238 9.50 8.03 13.73
N LEU A 239 10.45 7.64 12.88
CA LEU A 239 10.76 8.27 11.61
C LEU A 239 10.66 7.20 10.53
N GLY A 240 9.72 7.38 9.60
CA GLY A 240 9.50 6.45 8.49
C GLY A 240 9.79 7.10 7.14
N SER A 241 10.28 6.32 6.20
CA SER A 241 10.48 6.74 4.82
C SER A 241 10.10 5.60 3.88
N GLU A 242 9.37 5.93 2.82
CA GLU A 242 8.93 4.98 1.79
C GLU A 242 9.25 5.55 0.42
N LEU A 243 10.01 4.78 -0.37
CA LEU A 243 10.29 5.05 -1.78
C LEU A 243 9.66 3.95 -2.62
N ASN A 244 8.86 4.35 -3.59
CA ASN A 244 8.26 3.45 -4.56
C ASN A 244 8.58 3.94 -5.97
N LEU A 245 9.36 3.15 -6.70
CA LEU A 245 9.61 3.32 -8.13
C LEU A 245 8.70 2.36 -8.88
N TYR A 246 7.98 2.87 -9.85
CA TYR A 246 7.10 2.08 -10.71
C TYR A 246 7.19 2.58 -12.14
N ASN A 247 7.16 1.67 -13.11
CA ASN A 247 7.30 2.02 -14.52
C ASN A 247 8.62 2.74 -14.87
N VAL A 248 9.72 2.32 -14.27
CA VAL A 248 11.07 2.83 -14.58
C VAL A 248 11.81 1.77 -15.40
N GLY A 249 11.53 1.72 -16.71
CA GLY A 249 11.93 0.58 -17.55
C GLY A 249 11.21 -0.69 -17.07
N ASP A 250 11.96 -1.75 -16.87
CA ASP A 250 11.47 -3.06 -16.43
C ASP A 250 11.54 -3.23 -14.89
N ILE A 251 11.82 -2.15 -14.16
CA ILE A 251 12.04 -2.19 -12.69
C ILE A 251 10.85 -1.59 -11.95
N ASN A 252 10.36 -2.34 -10.96
CA ASN A 252 9.47 -1.87 -9.91
C ASN A 252 10.16 -2.11 -8.58
N LEU A 253 10.29 -1.06 -7.77
CA LEU A 253 10.95 -1.09 -6.47
C LEU A 253 10.06 -0.45 -5.42
N LEU A 254 9.80 -1.16 -4.33
CA LEU A 254 9.22 -0.61 -3.12
C LEU A 254 10.21 -0.83 -1.97
N THR A 255 10.63 0.23 -1.34
CA THR A 255 11.45 0.12 -0.12
C THR A 255 10.91 1.02 0.97
N LYS A 256 10.94 0.51 2.19
CA LYS A 256 10.48 1.20 3.39
C LYS A 256 11.53 1.03 4.48
N VAL A 257 11.74 2.08 5.22
CA VAL A 257 12.53 2.05 6.45
C VAL A 257 11.77 2.81 7.53
N ALA A 258 11.75 2.27 8.72
CA ALA A 258 11.22 2.94 9.90
C ALA A 258 12.19 2.75 11.08
N PHE A 259 12.44 3.83 11.77
CA PHE A 259 13.33 3.94 12.91
C PHE A 259 12.52 4.32 14.14
N TYR A 260 12.67 3.58 15.23
CA TYR A 260 11.88 3.71 16.45
C TYR A 260 12.79 3.86 17.67
N PRO A 261 13.25 5.07 18.01
CA PRO A 261 13.92 5.33 19.27
C PRO A 261 12.90 5.28 20.42
N SER A 262 13.19 4.50 21.45
CA SER A 262 12.33 4.44 22.64
C SER A 262 12.44 5.72 23.47
N LEU A 263 11.29 6.19 23.96
CA LEU A 263 11.19 7.32 24.87
C LEU A 263 11.13 6.89 26.33
N THR A 264 10.83 5.61 26.59
CA THR A 264 10.64 5.05 27.93
C THR A 264 11.69 4.05 28.34
N GLU A 265 12.33 3.39 27.38
CA GLU A 265 13.42 2.46 27.63
C GLU A 265 14.73 3.10 27.19
N SER A 266 15.64 3.35 28.15
CA SER A 266 16.94 3.98 27.85
C SER A 266 17.70 3.20 26.78
N GLU A 267 18.19 3.91 25.75
CA GLU A 267 19.00 3.39 24.64
C GLU A 267 18.37 2.26 23.81
N ARG A 268 17.07 1.97 23.96
CA ARG A 268 16.39 1.03 23.06
C ARG A 268 16.07 1.69 21.73
N MET A 269 16.40 0.97 20.67
CA MET A 269 16.21 1.40 19.30
C MET A 269 15.77 0.22 18.44
N ARG A 270 14.72 0.40 17.65
CA ARG A 270 14.27 -0.59 16.68
C ARG A 270 14.33 -0.02 15.27
N ILE A 271 14.60 -0.88 14.30
CA ILE A 271 14.60 -0.55 12.89
C ILE A 271 13.81 -1.62 12.14
N ASP A 272 12.84 -1.21 11.38
CA ASP A 272 12.15 -2.06 10.42
C ASP A 272 12.54 -1.62 9.00
N TYR A 273 13.01 -2.57 8.20
CA TYR A 273 13.36 -2.33 6.80
C TYR A 273 12.67 -3.36 5.92
N SER A 274 12.15 -2.93 4.79
CA SER A 274 11.65 -3.82 3.76
C SER A 274 12.06 -3.33 2.38
N LEU A 275 12.37 -4.28 1.51
CA LEU A 275 12.66 -4.09 0.10
C LEU A 275 11.85 -5.11 -0.70
N ASP A 276 11.20 -4.65 -1.73
CA ASP A 276 10.56 -5.48 -2.76
C ASP A 276 11.00 -4.96 -4.13
N LEU A 277 11.74 -5.76 -4.86
CA LEU A 277 12.29 -5.43 -6.17
C LEU A 277 11.78 -6.45 -7.18
N LYS A 278 10.93 -6.00 -8.10
CA LYS A 278 10.48 -6.78 -9.24
C LYS A 278 11.19 -6.30 -10.51
N TYR A 279 11.76 -7.25 -11.24
CA TYR A 279 12.34 -7.03 -12.55
C TYR A 279 11.57 -7.83 -13.60
N ASP A 280 10.94 -7.13 -14.53
CA ASP A 280 10.16 -7.73 -15.60
C ASP A 280 11.09 -8.24 -16.71
N LEU A 281 10.94 -9.51 -17.08
CA LEU A 281 11.73 -10.21 -18.11
C LEU A 281 10.91 -10.34 -19.39
N PRO A 282 11.55 -10.62 -20.55
CA PRO A 282 10.85 -11.00 -21.78
C PRO A 282 9.87 -12.17 -21.57
N PHE A 283 8.83 -12.23 -22.41
CA PHE A 283 7.82 -13.29 -22.41
C PHE A 283 6.98 -13.37 -21.14
N ASN A 284 6.76 -12.23 -20.47
CA ASN A 284 5.97 -12.12 -19.23
C ASN A 284 6.55 -12.88 -18.04
N PHE A 285 7.83 -13.22 -18.05
CA PHE A 285 8.52 -13.67 -16.85
C PHE A 285 8.92 -12.48 -15.98
N TYR A 286 9.10 -12.71 -14.70
CA TYR A 286 9.66 -11.73 -13.80
C TYR A 286 10.49 -12.39 -12.70
N ILE A 287 11.44 -11.63 -12.17
CA ILE A 287 12.14 -11.95 -10.93
C ILE A 287 11.68 -10.96 -9.85
N ASN A 288 11.30 -11.49 -8.70
CA ASN A 288 11.00 -10.67 -7.52
C ASN A 288 11.97 -11.04 -6.39
N LEU A 289 12.62 -10.02 -5.83
CA LEU A 289 13.50 -10.13 -4.67
C LEU A 289 12.88 -9.36 -3.51
N GLY A 290 12.56 -10.07 -2.43
CA GLY A 290 12.03 -9.51 -1.20
C GLY A 290 13.05 -9.60 -0.07
N LEU A 291 13.21 -8.54 0.70
CA LEU A 291 13.99 -8.51 1.93
C LEU A 291 13.18 -7.81 3.02
N GLY A 292 12.97 -8.50 4.12
CA GLY A 292 12.46 -7.93 5.36
C GLY A 292 13.54 -8.03 6.44
N LEU A 293 13.79 -6.97 7.19
CA LEU A 293 14.74 -6.93 8.28
C LEU A 293 14.12 -6.20 9.46
N ASN A 294 14.22 -6.80 10.63
CA ASN A 294 13.82 -6.23 11.90
C ASN A 294 15.04 -6.22 12.83
N TYR A 295 15.36 -5.09 13.39
CA TYR A 295 16.44 -4.92 14.36
C TYR A 295 15.86 -4.34 15.64
N ASP A 296 16.24 -4.92 16.80
CA ASP A 296 15.96 -4.43 18.14
C ASP A 296 17.21 -4.65 19.00
N ASN A 297 17.86 -3.58 19.44
CA ASN A 297 19.07 -3.71 20.26
C ASN A 297 18.80 -4.16 21.70
N ARG A 298 17.51 -4.28 22.08
CA ARG A 298 17.08 -4.80 23.41
C ARG A 298 15.91 -5.78 23.24
N PRO A 299 16.15 -6.92 22.58
CA PRO A 299 15.11 -7.91 22.39
C PRO A 299 14.69 -8.54 23.71
N VAL A 300 13.61 -9.31 23.71
CA VAL A 300 13.25 -10.16 24.86
C VAL A 300 14.36 -11.16 25.15
N LYS A 301 14.45 -11.59 26.40
CA LYS A 301 15.47 -12.54 26.88
C LYS A 301 15.56 -13.75 25.95
N ASN A 302 16.75 -14.03 25.42
CA ASN A 302 17.05 -15.06 24.41
C ASN A 302 16.54 -14.77 22.99
N GLY A 303 15.99 -13.58 22.69
CA GLY A 303 15.67 -13.16 21.33
C GLY A 303 16.91 -12.72 20.54
N SER A 304 16.86 -12.84 19.22
CA SER A 304 17.88 -12.27 18.33
C SER A 304 17.69 -10.75 18.20
N GLU A 305 18.79 -9.99 18.20
CA GLU A 305 18.75 -8.55 17.91
C GLU A 305 18.37 -8.27 16.47
N THR A 306 18.72 -9.15 15.55
CA THR A 306 18.46 -9.00 14.13
C THR A 306 17.72 -10.23 13.60
N ASP A 307 16.61 -10.00 12.96
CA ASP A 307 15.85 -11.00 12.23
C ASP A 307 15.66 -10.52 10.79
N TYR A 308 15.86 -11.40 9.82
CA TYR A 308 15.66 -11.07 8.42
C TYR A 308 15.08 -12.24 7.63
N VAL A 309 14.27 -11.89 6.65
CA VAL A 309 13.74 -12.84 5.68
C VAL A 309 14.11 -12.35 4.29
N PHE A 310 14.79 -13.21 3.54
CA PHE A 310 15.09 -12.98 2.12
C PHE A 310 14.29 -13.96 1.28
N GLN A 311 13.64 -13.44 0.25
CA GLN A 311 12.85 -14.22 -0.70
C GLN A 311 13.29 -13.91 -2.13
N SER A 312 13.39 -14.93 -2.95
CA SER A 312 13.61 -14.81 -4.38
C SER A 312 12.57 -15.64 -5.12
N ILE A 313 11.84 -14.99 -6.01
CA ILE A 313 10.74 -15.60 -6.76
C ILE A 313 11.02 -15.38 -8.25
N LEU A 314 11.01 -16.46 -9.01
CA LEU A 314 10.87 -16.42 -10.46
C LEU A 314 9.41 -16.72 -10.78
N GLY A 315 8.76 -15.81 -11.48
CA GLY A 315 7.34 -15.94 -11.79
C GLY A 315 7.05 -15.65 -13.25
N TRP A 316 5.84 -15.93 -13.63
CA TRP A 316 5.28 -15.63 -14.94
C TRP A 316 3.87 -15.07 -14.74
N GLU A 317 3.53 -14.01 -15.49
CA GLU A 317 2.23 -13.35 -15.39
C GLU A 317 1.57 -13.20 -16.76
N TRP A 318 0.24 -13.21 -16.78
CA TRP A 318 -0.56 -13.05 -18.00
C TRP A 318 -0.81 -11.57 -18.31
#